data_056d8ccb45c575879daee1acb7e4800c
#
_entry.id   056d8ccb45c575879daee1acb7e4800c
#
_cell.length_a   1.000
_cell.length_b   1.000
_cell.length_c   1.000
_cell.angle_alpha   90.00
_cell.angle_beta   90.00
_cell.angle_gamma   90.00
#
_symmetry.space_group_name_H-M   'P 1'
#
loop_
_entity.id
_entity.type
_entity.pdbx_description
1 polymer ?
#
loop_
_entity_poly.entity_id
_entity_poly.type
_entity_poly.pdbx_seq_one_letter_code
_entity_poly.pdbx_strand_id
1 'polypeptide(L)'
;MKKLLLLILAVMTVQLNAQDLAHYKKIVKELSSAKYQGRGYAEDGANKAGKWIAKEFAKVGADEVTCQPFKLNINTFPGKMDVRVDGKKLTPGVDFTLREFNPGLKGEFKLYYVDMENFDAEKMYADLASPEYQGAMVVCDFMFTYKHTEAFRKLASKKDCSNAGMVYTWEEPLKFYKAYGEVVREKPILWVKPDFPKNAKTIKVNMENKFLQDYECFNVIAKVEGNRHDSCYVFTAHYDHLGKLGKKTFYPGAHDNASGTAAIITFAAHYAKNKPEFDMYFIAFSGEDANLRGSDWYVEHPIVPLSQIKFLFNLDMIADNNPKQYCEFNDVAMEGYALFEKI
;
A
#
# COMPACT_ATOMS: atom_id res chain seq x y z
N MET A 1 -22.34 -19.82 -51.39
CA MET A 1 -22.76 -18.66 -50.57
C MET A 1 -22.82 -18.95 -49.07
N LYS A 2 -23.50 -19.95 -48.52
CA LYS A 2 -23.54 -20.24 -47.06
C LYS A 2 -22.18 -20.51 -46.42
N LYS A 3 -21.24 -21.18 -47.09
CA LYS A 3 -19.88 -21.44 -46.57
C LYS A 3 -19.00 -20.18 -46.55
N LEU A 4 -19.21 -19.25 -47.46
CA LEU A 4 -18.49 -17.97 -47.47
C LEU A 4 -19.01 -17.03 -46.38
N LEU A 5 -20.30 -17.05 -46.07
CA LEU A 5 -20.91 -16.30 -44.97
C LEU A 5 -20.42 -16.78 -43.59
N LEU A 6 -20.26 -18.11 -43.40
CA LEU A 6 -19.71 -18.71 -42.17
C LEU A 6 -18.23 -18.37 -41.98
N LEU A 7 -17.46 -18.27 -43.08
CA LEU A 7 -16.04 -17.86 -42.99
C LEU A 7 -15.91 -16.38 -42.63
N ILE A 8 -16.80 -15.51 -43.14
CA ILE A 8 -16.83 -14.09 -42.79
C ILE A 8 -17.30 -13.89 -41.35
N LEU A 9 -18.29 -14.66 -40.84
CA LEU A 9 -18.67 -14.66 -39.44
C LEU A 9 -17.53 -15.15 -38.53
N ALA A 10 -16.81 -16.22 -38.94
CA ALA A 10 -15.67 -16.74 -38.16
C ALA A 10 -14.49 -15.76 -38.12
N VAL A 11 -14.28 -14.95 -39.15
CA VAL A 11 -13.24 -13.91 -39.17
C VAL A 11 -13.66 -12.67 -38.36
N MET A 12 -14.96 -12.37 -38.24
CA MET A 12 -15.46 -11.29 -37.39
C MET A 12 -15.44 -11.63 -35.88
N THR A 13 -15.38 -12.89 -35.51
CA THR A 13 -15.32 -13.28 -34.07
C THR A 13 -13.91 -13.23 -33.47
N VAL A 14 -12.87 -12.87 -34.23
CA VAL A 14 -11.47 -12.90 -33.78
C VAL A 14 -10.96 -11.54 -33.29
N GLN A 15 -11.76 -10.48 -33.31
CA GLN A 15 -11.31 -9.13 -32.90
C GLN A 15 -12.09 -8.50 -31.75
N LEU A 16 -12.56 -9.28 -30.79
CA LEU A 16 -13.04 -8.74 -29.50
C LEU A 16 -11.98 -8.91 -28.40
N ASN A 17 -10.72 -8.63 -28.71
CA ASN A 17 -9.73 -8.35 -27.68
C ASN A 17 -9.80 -6.87 -27.32
N ALA A 18 -10.80 -6.50 -26.51
CA ALA A 18 -10.98 -5.12 -26.02
C ALA A 18 -9.80 -4.65 -25.13
N GLN A 19 -8.87 -5.53 -24.78
CA GLN A 19 -7.71 -5.22 -23.96
C GLN A 19 -6.43 -5.77 -24.58
N ASP A 20 -5.41 -4.90 -24.70
CA ASP A 20 -4.05 -5.32 -25.03
C ASP A 20 -3.37 -5.91 -23.78
N LEU A 21 -3.55 -7.22 -23.59
CA LEU A 21 -2.97 -7.95 -22.45
C LEU A 21 -1.43 -7.86 -22.43
N ALA A 22 -0.79 -7.74 -23.59
CA ALA A 22 0.65 -7.58 -23.67
C ALA A 22 1.09 -6.21 -23.12
N HIS A 23 0.36 -5.14 -23.47
CA HIS A 23 0.57 -3.81 -22.94
C HIS A 23 0.30 -3.76 -21.43
N TYR A 24 -0.82 -4.32 -20.97
CA TYR A 24 -1.15 -4.44 -19.55
C TYR A 24 -0.02 -5.11 -18.75
N LYS A 25 0.43 -6.30 -19.17
CA LYS A 25 1.54 -7.02 -18.50
C LYS A 25 2.85 -6.22 -18.48
N LYS A 26 3.12 -5.46 -19.54
CA LYS A 26 4.29 -4.60 -19.63
C LYS A 26 4.23 -3.47 -18.59
N ILE A 27 3.07 -2.85 -18.40
CA ILE A 27 2.87 -1.79 -17.38
C ILE A 27 3.05 -2.37 -15.98
N VAL A 28 2.41 -3.50 -15.66
CA VAL A 28 2.57 -4.17 -14.35
C VAL A 28 4.05 -4.48 -14.08
N LYS A 29 4.75 -5.06 -15.05
CA LYS A 29 6.19 -5.38 -14.93
C LYS A 29 7.05 -4.14 -14.71
N GLU A 30 6.75 -3.04 -15.40
CA GLU A 30 7.47 -1.77 -15.23
C GLU A 30 7.25 -1.22 -13.82
N LEU A 31 5.98 -1.05 -13.40
CA LEU A 31 5.63 -0.45 -12.11
C LEU A 31 6.10 -1.28 -10.91
N SER A 32 6.14 -2.61 -11.03
CA SER A 32 6.65 -3.50 -9.97
C SER A 32 8.17 -3.66 -9.98
N SER A 33 8.89 -2.99 -10.88
CA SER A 33 10.35 -3.09 -10.98
C SER A 33 11.07 -2.39 -9.83
N ALA A 34 12.32 -2.79 -9.57
CA ALA A 34 13.20 -2.18 -8.57
C ALA A 34 13.47 -0.69 -8.81
N LYS A 35 13.27 -0.18 -10.04
CA LYS A 35 13.43 1.22 -10.42
C LYS A 35 12.62 2.17 -9.55
N TYR A 36 11.43 1.76 -9.13
CA TYR A 36 10.50 2.57 -8.33
C TYR A 36 10.58 2.27 -6.83
N GLN A 37 11.51 1.42 -6.39
CA GLN A 37 11.74 1.14 -4.96
C GLN A 37 10.45 0.77 -4.20
N GLY A 38 9.55 0.01 -4.85
CA GLY A 38 8.24 -0.37 -4.31
C GLY A 38 7.24 0.78 -4.29
N ARG A 39 7.39 1.78 -5.14
CA ARG A 39 6.49 2.94 -5.29
C ARG A 39 6.13 3.66 -3.98
N GLY A 40 7.01 3.54 -2.97
CA GLY A 40 6.87 4.29 -1.72
C GLY A 40 7.54 5.65 -1.78
N TYR A 41 7.51 6.36 -0.66
CA TYR A 41 7.95 7.75 -0.58
C TYR A 41 9.46 7.90 -0.36
N ALA A 42 10.09 6.88 0.21
CA ALA A 42 11.55 6.84 0.30
C ALA A 42 12.19 6.85 -1.09
N GLU A 43 13.25 7.64 -1.24
CA GLU A 43 13.99 7.80 -2.51
C GLU A 43 13.09 8.21 -3.70
N ASP A 44 11.97 8.87 -3.42
CA ASP A 44 11.04 9.42 -4.40
C ASP A 44 10.40 8.36 -5.34
N GLY A 45 10.20 7.16 -4.82
CA GLY A 45 9.70 6.02 -5.59
C GLY A 45 8.31 6.25 -6.17
N ALA A 46 7.37 6.75 -5.35
CA ALA A 46 6.01 7.08 -5.77
C ALA A 46 6.01 8.15 -6.88
N ASN A 47 6.70 9.28 -6.69
CA ASN A 47 6.73 10.35 -7.69
C ASN A 47 7.43 9.92 -8.99
N LYS A 48 8.45 9.06 -8.92
CA LYS A 48 9.06 8.48 -10.13
C LYS A 48 8.05 7.64 -10.91
N ALA A 49 7.23 6.85 -10.21
CA ALA A 49 6.16 6.06 -10.82
C ALA A 49 5.08 6.98 -11.40
N GLY A 50 4.59 7.98 -10.65
CA GLY A 50 3.60 8.94 -11.11
C GLY A 50 4.04 9.70 -12.37
N LYS A 51 5.30 10.17 -12.42
CA LYS A 51 5.87 10.82 -13.62
C LYS A 51 5.91 9.87 -14.83
N TRP A 52 6.14 8.59 -14.62
CA TRP A 52 6.10 7.60 -15.69
C TRP A 52 4.65 7.32 -16.13
N ILE A 53 3.71 7.20 -15.19
CA ILE A 53 2.27 7.02 -15.46
C ILE A 53 1.73 8.18 -16.30
N ALA A 54 2.03 9.42 -15.92
CA ALA A 54 1.63 10.61 -16.69
C ALA A 54 2.11 10.55 -18.15
N LYS A 55 3.37 10.15 -18.36
CA LYS A 55 3.92 9.96 -19.72
C LYS A 55 3.25 8.81 -20.46
N GLU A 56 2.90 7.73 -19.78
CA GLU A 56 2.25 6.59 -20.43
C GLU A 56 0.80 6.93 -20.82
N PHE A 57 0.05 7.68 -19.99
CA PHE A 57 -1.26 8.22 -20.38
C PHE A 57 -1.19 9.10 -21.63
N ALA A 58 -0.25 10.04 -21.67
CA ALA A 58 -0.05 10.89 -22.84
C ALA A 58 0.32 10.07 -24.09
N LYS A 59 1.18 9.06 -23.93
CA LYS A 59 1.62 8.18 -25.03
C LYS A 59 0.50 7.30 -25.59
N VAL A 60 -0.44 6.85 -24.76
CA VAL A 60 -1.58 6.05 -25.22
C VAL A 60 -2.68 6.91 -25.87
N GLY A 61 -2.54 8.22 -25.87
CA GLY A 61 -3.41 9.15 -26.59
C GLY A 61 -4.50 9.80 -25.74
N ALA A 62 -4.29 9.91 -24.43
CA ALA A 62 -5.16 10.77 -23.62
C ALA A 62 -5.09 12.22 -24.11
N ASP A 63 -6.24 12.89 -24.19
CA ASP A 63 -6.34 14.27 -24.69
C ASP A 63 -5.72 15.28 -23.72
N GLU A 64 -5.86 15.03 -22.41
CA GLU A 64 -5.28 15.83 -21.35
C GLU A 64 -4.66 14.94 -20.26
N VAL A 65 -3.52 15.37 -19.70
CA VAL A 65 -2.89 14.73 -18.54
C VAL A 65 -2.47 15.80 -17.54
N THR A 66 -3.03 15.75 -16.35
CA THR A 66 -2.78 16.69 -15.26
C THR A 66 -2.17 15.97 -14.06
N CYS A 67 -1.18 16.60 -13.41
CA CYS A 67 -0.67 16.17 -12.12
C CYS A 67 -1.22 17.12 -11.05
N GLN A 68 -2.05 16.61 -10.14
CA GLN A 68 -2.64 17.36 -9.05
C GLN A 68 -1.78 17.23 -7.79
N PRO A 69 -1.01 18.25 -7.39
CA PRO A 69 -0.10 18.13 -6.25
C PRO A 69 -0.85 18.21 -4.92
N PHE A 70 -0.31 17.49 -3.93
CA PHE A 70 -0.70 17.60 -2.53
C PHE A 70 0.49 17.24 -1.63
N LYS A 71 0.35 17.46 -0.32
CA LYS A 71 1.41 17.20 0.66
C LYS A 71 0.94 16.23 1.72
N LEU A 72 1.87 15.42 2.20
CA LEU A 72 1.66 14.52 3.33
C LEU A 72 2.89 14.44 4.21
N ASN A 73 2.70 14.03 5.45
CA ASN A 73 3.78 13.64 6.34
C ASN A 73 3.91 12.13 6.33
N ILE A 74 5.13 11.62 6.23
CA ILE A 74 5.33 10.17 6.11
C ILE A 74 6.65 9.72 6.73
N ASN A 75 6.59 8.71 7.59
CA ASN A 75 7.76 8.05 8.12
C ASN A 75 8.20 6.93 7.19
N THR A 76 9.49 6.86 6.88
CA THR A 76 10.07 5.92 5.93
C THR A 76 11.31 5.26 6.50
N PHE A 77 11.72 4.13 5.92
CA PHE A 77 12.85 3.33 6.41
C PHE A 77 13.88 3.01 5.31
N PRO A 78 14.52 4.01 4.67
CA PRO A 78 15.49 3.78 3.60
C PRO A 78 16.88 3.42 4.12
N GLY A 79 17.14 3.62 5.41
CA GLY A 79 18.44 3.54 6.04
C GLY A 79 18.89 2.14 6.43
N LYS A 80 19.64 2.06 7.53
CA LYS A 80 20.05 0.77 8.10
C LYS A 80 18.86 0.01 8.63
N MET A 81 18.92 -1.31 8.49
CA MET A 81 17.91 -2.25 8.93
C MET A 81 18.62 -3.57 9.32
N ASP A 82 19.37 -3.55 10.43
CA ASP A 82 20.08 -4.71 10.95
C ASP A 82 19.50 -5.09 12.31
N VAL A 83 18.84 -6.24 12.35
CA VAL A 83 18.26 -6.83 13.57
C VAL A 83 18.85 -8.21 13.74
N ARG A 84 19.34 -8.50 14.96
CA ARG A 84 19.93 -9.78 15.32
C ARG A 84 19.39 -10.27 16.65
N VAL A 85 19.06 -11.54 16.73
CA VAL A 85 18.62 -12.21 17.96
C VAL A 85 19.68 -13.24 18.34
N ASP A 86 20.26 -13.11 19.51
CA ASP A 86 21.42 -13.91 19.98
C ASP A 86 22.50 -14.06 18.90
N GLY A 87 22.81 -12.94 18.21
CA GLY A 87 23.78 -12.87 17.12
C GLY A 87 23.28 -13.31 15.75
N LYS A 88 22.18 -14.09 15.65
CA LYS A 88 21.59 -14.50 14.38
C LYS A 88 20.85 -13.34 13.71
N LYS A 89 21.22 -13.05 12.47
CA LYS A 89 20.62 -11.97 11.69
C LYS A 89 19.21 -12.33 11.20
N LEU A 90 18.29 -11.40 11.37
CA LEU A 90 16.94 -11.46 10.77
C LEU A 90 16.90 -10.68 9.45
N THR A 91 16.10 -11.16 8.51
CA THR A 91 15.91 -10.56 7.19
C THR A 91 14.65 -9.68 7.19
N PRO A 92 14.78 -8.36 6.92
CA PRO A 92 13.62 -7.46 6.80
C PRO A 92 12.66 -7.92 5.70
N GLY A 93 11.36 -7.88 5.96
CA GLY A 93 10.32 -8.31 5.03
C GLY A 93 10.18 -9.83 4.88
N VAL A 94 11.03 -10.62 5.57
CA VAL A 94 10.97 -12.10 5.60
C VAL A 94 10.81 -12.64 7.01
N ASP A 95 11.67 -12.22 7.94
CA ASP A 95 11.65 -12.67 9.32
C ASP A 95 10.96 -11.66 10.24
N PHE A 96 10.98 -10.39 9.86
CA PHE A 96 10.33 -9.31 10.60
C PHE A 96 9.90 -8.16 9.69
N THR A 97 8.96 -7.37 10.18
CA THR A 97 8.59 -6.06 9.65
C THR A 97 8.45 -5.04 10.78
N LEU A 98 8.15 -3.79 10.41
CA LEU A 98 8.02 -2.68 11.34
C LEU A 98 6.61 -2.10 11.31
N ARG A 99 6.26 -1.39 12.38
CA ARG A 99 5.11 -0.48 12.30
C ARG A 99 5.55 0.83 11.64
N GLU A 100 4.65 1.39 10.87
CA GLU A 100 4.80 2.62 10.08
C GLU A 100 5.27 3.82 10.90
N PHE A 101 4.87 3.90 12.16
CA PHE A 101 5.20 4.97 13.09
C PHE A 101 6.51 4.75 13.90
N ASN A 102 7.25 3.70 13.60
CA ASN A 102 8.45 3.37 14.39
C ASN A 102 9.50 4.46 14.31
N PRO A 103 10.12 4.84 15.45
CA PRO A 103 11.37 5.58 15.47
C PRO A 103 12.53 4.68 15.03
N GLY A 104 13.65 5.29 14.72
CA GLY A 104 14.92 4.58 14.69
C GLY A 104 15.30 4.04 16.07
N LEU A 105 16.02 2.92 16.11
CA LEU A 105 16.56 2.35 17.33
C LEU A 105 17.94 1.78 17.08
N LYS A 106 18.90 2.06 18.01
CA LYS A 106 20.24 1.50 17.96
C LYS A 106 20.66 1.05 19.35
N GLY A 107 21.02 -0.20 19.49
CA GLY A 107 21.48 -0.78 20.76
C GLY A 107 21.44 -2.30 20.75
N GLU A 108 21.84 -2.85 21.89
CA GLU A 108 21.66 -4.26 22.23
C GLU A 108 20.85 -4.32 23.52
N PHE A 109 19.78 -5.08 23.52
CA PHE A 109 18.75 -5.09 24.55
C PHE A 109 18.51 -6.51 25.03
N LYS A 110 18.24 -6.68 26.32
CA LYS A 110 17.68 -7.92 26.83
C LYS A 110 16.26 -8.14 26.29
N LEU A 111 15.82 -9.37 26.22
CA LEU A 111 14.44 -9.72 25.90
C LEU A 111 13.69 -10.08 27.19
N TYR A 112 12.55 -9.44 27.40
CA TYR A 112 11.60 -9.75 28.44
C TYR A 112 10.39 -10.44 27.81
N TYR A 113 10.16 -11.70 28.16
CA TYR A 113 9.01 -12.48 27.67
C TYR A 113 7.85 -12.34 28.64
N VAL A 114 6.71 -11.89 28.12
CA VAL A 114 5.49 -11.79 28.92
C VAL A 114 4.99 -13.19 29.28
N ASP A 115 4.75 -13.43 30.59
CA ASP A 115 4.05 -14.65 31.03
C ASP A 115 2.55 -14.50 30.64
N MET A 116 2.18 -15.15 29.53
CA MET A 116 0.80 -15.05 29.02
C MET A 116 -0.15 -16.01 29.73
N GLU A 117 0.34 -17.05 30.41
CA GLU A 117 -0.48 -18.01 31.15
C GLU A 117 -0.89 -17.43 32.51
N ASN A 118 0.06 -16.74 33.19
CA ASN A 118 -0.17 -16.14 34.51
C ASN A 118 0.04 -14.63 34.42
N PHE A 119 -0.65 -13.96 33.50
CA PHE A 119 -0.43 -12.55 33.22
C PHE A 119 -0.84 -11.66 34.40
N ASP A 120 0.13 -10.91 34.89
CA ASP A 120 -0.02 -9.85 35.88
C ASP A 120 0.68 -8.59 35.37
N ALA A 121 -0.10 -7.55 35.05
CA ALA A 121 0.43 -6.30 34.52
C ALA A 121 1.34 -5.55 35.52
N GLU A 122 1.00 -5.55 36.80
CA GLU A 122 1.79 -4.85 37.83
C GLU A 122 3.12 -5.56 38.04
N LYS A 123 3.12 -6.90 38.04
CA LYS A 123 4.35 -7.69 38.09
C LYS A 123 5.22 -7.39 36.86
N MET A 124 4.63 -7.37 35.64
CA MET A 124 5.37 -7.03 34.43
C MET A 124 6.04 -5.65 34.53
N TYR A 125 5.34 -4.63 35.01
CA TYR A 125 5.93 -3.29 35.19
C TYR A 125 7.03 -3.27 36.25
N ALA A 126 6.85 -3.97 37.37
CA ALA A 126 7.87 -4.10 38.40
C ALA A 126 9.13 -4.79 37.85
N ASP A 127 8.97 -5.87 37.12
CA ASP A 127 10.08 -6.58 36.44
C ASP A 127 10.84 -5.65 35.50
N LEU A 128 10.12 -4.90 34.63
CA LEU A 128 10.69 -3.96 33.66
C LEU A 128 11.38 -2.76 34.32
N ALA A 129 10.97 -2.38 35.53
CA ALA A 129 11.63 -1.34 36.34
C ALA A 129 12.86 -1.85 37.07
N SER A 130 13.04 -3.17 37.19
CA SER A 130 14.18 -3.76 37.89
C SER A 130 15.51 -3.52 37.13
N PRO A 131 16.67 -3.51 37.83
CA PRO A 131 17.97 -3.41 37.15
C PRO A 131 18.25 -4.51 36.13
N GLU A 132 17.56 -5.64 36.25
CA GLU A 132 17.72 -6.76 35.32
C GLU A 132 17.11 -6.47 33.95
N TYR A 133 15.90 -5.87 33.89
CA TYR A 133 15.13 -5.68 32.65
C TYR A 133 14.91 -4.21 32.27
N GLN A 134 15.49 -3.28 32.98
CA GLN A 134 15.44 -1.87 32.60
C GLN A 134 15.99 -1.68 31.19
N GLY A 135 15.19 -1.11 30.29
CA GLY A 135 15.55 -0.94 28.90
C GLY A 135 15.43 -2.22 28.04
N ALA A 136 14.81 -3.29 28.53
CA ALA A 136 14.57 -4.49 27.74
C ALA A 136 13.57 -4.25 26.60
N MET A 137 13.59 -5.10 25.58
CA MET A 137 12.51 -5.21 24.61
C MET A 137 11.51 -6.27 25.06
N VAL A 138 10.23 -5.91 25.08
CA VAL A 138 9.14 -6.78 25.55
C VAL A 138 8.66 -7.67 24.42
N VAL A 139 8.70 -8.98 24.62
CA VAL A 139 8.24 -10.00 23.67
C VAL A 139 6.88 -10.53 24.09
N CYS A 140 5.93 -10.49 23.18
CA CYS A 140 4.57 -10.99 23.42
C CYS A 140 3.89 -11.41 22.12
N ASP A 141 2.86 -12.25 22.21
CA ASP A 141 1.94 -12.49 21.10
C ASP A 141 1.04 -11.28 20.86
N PHE A 142 0.84 -10.92 19.60
CA PHE A 142 0.05 -9.73 19.26
C PHE A 142 -1.41 -9.86 19.70
N MET A 143 -2.04 -11.02 19.48
CA MET A 143 -3.45 -11.21 19.84
C MET A 143 -3.63 -11.14 21.36
N PHE A 144 -2.59 -11.54 22.12
CA PHE A 144 -2.58 -11.36 23.57
C PHE A 144 -2.57 -9.86 23.93
N THR A 145 -1.73 -9.05 23.28
CA THR A 145 -1.68 -7.61 23.53
C THR A 145 -3.00 -6.91 23.25
N TYR A 146 -3.72 -7.38 22.24
CA TYR A 146 -5.03 -6.85 21.87
C TYR A 146 -6.10 -7.11 22.96
N LYS A 147 -6.03 -8.27 23.62
CA LYS A 147 -6.91 -8.60 24.76
C LYS A 147 -6.60 -7.78 26.01
N HIS A 148 -5.35 -7.30 26.16
CA HIS A 148 -4.85 -6.57 27.32
C HIS A 148 -4.38 -5.15 26.96
N THR A 149 -5.12 -4.45 26.08
CA THR A 149 -4.75 -3.17 25.47
C THR A 149 -4.27 -2.11 26.46
N GLU A 150 -4.94 -1.97 27.61
CA GLU A 150 -4.58 -0.98 28.64
C GLU A 150 -3.18 -1.21 29.21
N ALA A 151 -2.84 -2.47 29.51
CA ALA A 151 -1.52 -2.82 30.01
C ALA A 151 -0.43 -2.55 28.96
N PHE A 152 -0.69 -2.92 27.69
CA PHE A 152 0.31 -2.73 26.63
C PHE A 152 0.42 -1.28 26.13
N ARG A 153 -0.59 -0.43 26.36
CA ARG A 153 -0.52 1.00 26.05
C ARG A 153 0.56 1.72 26.85
N LYS A 154 0.75 1.40 28.12
CA LYS A 154 1.82 1.98 28.96
C LYS A 154 3.22 1.65 28.43
N LEU A 155 3.42 0.47 27.82
CA LEU A 155 4.72 0.08 27.24
C LEU A 155 5.14 0.98 26.07
N ALA A 156 4.20 1.62 25.37
CA ALA A 156 4.48 2.48 24.24
C ALA A 156 5.01 3.87 24.62
N SER A 157 4.85 4.28 25.88
CA SER A 157 5.31 5.57 26.40
C SER A 157 6.64 5.44 27.17
N LYS A 158 7.59 6.33 26.90
CA LYS A 158 8.86 6.42 27.63
C LYS A 158 8.67 6.90 29.08
N LYS A 159 7.63 7.70 29.29
CA LYS A 159 7.30 8.25 30.62
C LYS A 159 6.75 7.17 31.55
N ASP A 160 5.97 6.23 31.00
CA ASP A 160 5.19 5.28 31.81
C ASP A 160 5.91 3.95 32.00
N CYS A 161 6.86 3.60 31.15
CA CYS A 161 7.63 2.36 31.27
C CYS A 161 9.06 2.51 30.74
N SER A 162 10.00 1.77 31.33
CA SER A 162 11.44 1.84 31.01
C SER A 162 11.87 0.97 29.82
N ASN A 163 11.01 0.11 29.28
CA ASN A 163 11.33 -0.76 28.15
C ASN A 163 11.77 0.03 26.90
N ALA A 164 12.68 -0.53 26.10
CA ALA A 164 13.19 0.11 24.88
C ALA A 164 12.22 0.04 23.68
N GLY A 165 11.35 -0.94 23.68
CA GLY A 165 10.40 -1.20 22.59
C GLY A 165 9.71 -2.55 22.75
N MET A 166 8.99 -2.98 21.72
CA MET A 166 8.24 -4.23 21.73
C MET A 166 8.61 -5.11 20.54
N VAL A 167 8.50 -6.42 20.72
CA VAL A 167 8.62 -7.46 19.69
C VAL A 167 7.34 -8.29 19.76
N TYR A 168 6.48 -8.17 18.78
CA TYR A 168 5.22 -8.90 18.72
C TYR A 168 5.31 -10.06 17.74
N THR A 169 5.03 -11.26 18.23
CA THR A 169 4.87 -12.42 17.37
C THR A 169 3.46 -12.43 16.76
N TRP A 170 3.38 -12.78 15.47
CA TRP A 170 2.10 -12.92 14.80
C TRP A 170 2.20 -13.85 13.62
N GLU A 171 1.06 -14.56 13.28
CA GLU A 171 1.03 -15.56 12.23
C GLU A 171 1.41 -15.03 10.85
N GLU A 172 1.07 -13.75 10.58
CA GLU A 172 1.28 -13.13 9.27
C GLU A 172 1.92 -11.73 9.38
N PRO A 173 3.10 -11.59 10.02
CA PRO A 173 3.69 -10.28 10.29
C PRO A 173 3.94 -9.46 9.04
N LEU A 174 4.18 -10.11 7.89
CA LEU A 174 4.50 -9.44 6.64
C LEU A 174 3.30 -8.77 5.98
N LYS A 175 2.06 -9.19 6.29
CA LYS A 175 0.82 -8.58 5.80
C LYS A 175 0.46 -7.27 6.51
N PHE A 176 1.16 -6.90 7.57
CA PHE A 176 0.87 -5.71 8.39
C PHE A 176 1.88 -4.58 8.23
N TYR A 177 2.74 -4.65 7.25
CA TYR A 177 3.48 -3.48 6.87
C TYR A 177 2.54 -2.49 6.20
N LYS A 178 2.54 -1.26 6.67
CA LYS A 178 1.76 -0.15 6.12
C LYS A 178 2.66 1.06 5.94
N ALA A 179 2.33 1.90 4.96
CA ALA A 179 3.14 3.06 4.62
C ALA A 179 2.65 4.39 5.23
N TYR A 180 1.61 4.40 6.07
CA TYR A 180 0.99 5.64 6.54
C TYR A 180 1.49 6.18 7.88
N GLY A 181 2.78 6.20 8.09
CA GLY A 181 3.38 6.76 9.31
C GLY A 181 3.39 8.29 9.35
N GLU A 182 2.25 8.92 9.58
CA GLU A 182 2.14 10.40 9.65
C GLU A 182 2.81 10.99 10.89
N VAL A 183 3.13 10.17 11.86
CA VAL A 183 3.82 10.55 13.10
C VAL A 183 4.89 9.53 13.43
N VAL A 184 5.89 9.93 14.19
CA VAL A 184 6.88 9.01 14.76
C VAL A 184 6.58 8.87 16.25
N ARG A 185 6.37 7.63 16.71
CA ARG A 185 6.12 7.32 18.12
C ARG A 185 7.42 7.24 18.91
N GLU A 186 7.29 7.16 20.22
CA GLU A 186 8.45 7.17 21.13
C GLU A 186 9.23 5.85 21.10
N LYS A 187 8.55 4.73 20.92
CA LYS A 187 9.15 3.38 21.00
C LYS A 187 8.79 2.54 19.77
N PRO A 188 9.74 1.73 19.28
CA PRO A 188 9.49 0.86 18.13
C PRO A 188 8.69 -0.39 18.50
N ILE A 189 7.96 -0.90 17.52
CA ILE A 189 7.33 -2.21 17.54
C ILE A 189 7.86 -3.01 16.35
N LEU A 190 8.53 -4.12 16.62
CA LEU A 190 8.91 -5.09 15.62
C LEU A 190 7.85 -6.20 15.57
N TRP A 191 7.43 -6.55 14.37
CA TRP A 191 6.56 -7.68 14.13
C TRP A 191 7.41 -8.83 13.61
N VAL A 192 7.35 -9.97 14.26
CA VAL A 192 8.16 -11.15 13.94
C VAL A 192 7.29 -12.38 13.72
N LYS A 193 7.80 -13.34 12.98
CA LYS A 193 7.12 -14.61 12.76
C LYS A 193 6.91 -15.41 14.06
N PRO A 194 5.94 -16.36 14.09
CA PRO A 194 5.66 -17.19 15.27
C PRO A 194 6.83 -18.07 15.72
N ASP A 195 7.74 -18.38 14.81
CA ASP A 195 8.97 -19.15 15.08
C ASP A 195 10.11 -18.31 15.69
N PHE A 196 9.80 -17.08 16.12
CA PHE A 196 10.74 -16.27 16.89
C PHE A 196 11.22 -17.04 18.12
N PRO A 197 12.54 -17.06 18.41
CA PRO A 197 13.08 -17.90 19.48
C PRO A 197 12.49 -17.57 20.85
N LYS A 198 11.84 -18.54 21.50
CA LYS A 198 11.18 -18.37 22.81
C LYS A 198 12.17 -18.20 23.98
N ASN A 199 13.44 -18.54 23.79
CA ASN A 199 14.47 -18.53 24.84
C ASN A 199 15.64 -17.60 24.51
N ALA A 200 15.53 -16.76 23.50
CA ALA A 200 16.56 -15.81 23.17
C ALA A 200 16.79 -14.82 24.32
N LYS A 201 18.04 -14.42 24.51
CA LYS A 201 18.44 -13.55 25.62
C LYS A 201 18.54 -12.08 25.19
N THR A 202 19.01 -11.86 23.96
CA THR A 202 19.31 -10.50 23.49
C THR A 202 18.80 -10.26 22.09
N ILE A 203 18.49 -8.99 21.83
CA ILE A 203 18.23 -8.47 20.50
C ILE A 203 19.13 -7.26 20.26
N LYS A 204 19.90 -7.31 19.17
CA LYS A 204 20.68 -6.18 18.70
C LYS A 204 19.95 -5.52 17.54
N VAL A 205 19.73 -4.23 17.66
CA VAL A 205 18.97 -3.45 16.68
C VAL A 205 19.80 -2.28 16.17
N ASN A 206 19.81 -2.05 14.88
CA ASN A 206 20.32 -0.85 14.25
C ASN A 206 19.39 -0.50 13.08
N MET A 207 18.33 0.23 13.40
CA MET A 207 17.28 0.65 12.47
C MET A 207 17.27 2.17 12.37
N GLU A 208 17.18 2.67 11.15
CA GLU A 208 17.13 4.10 10.85
C GLU A 208 15.82 4.41 10.13
N ASN A 209 15.03 5.32 10.71
CA ASN A 209 13.89 5.92 10.03
C ASN A 209 14.26 7.27 9.43
N LYS A 210 13.45 7.73 8.48
CA LYS A 210 13.50 9.08 7.93
C LYS A 210 12.07 9.60 7.84
N PHE A 211 11.75 10.57 8.68
CA PHE A 211 10.47 11.28 8.61
C PHE A 211 10.55 12.36 7.54
N LEU A 212 9.63 12.33 6.60
CA LEU A 212 9.48 13.32 5.55
C LEU A 212 8.29 14.20 5.91
N GLN A 213 8.56 15.45 6.24
CA GLN A 213 7.54 16.44 6.52
C GLN A 213 7.19 17.17 5.23
N ASP A 214 5.91 17.48 5.02
CA ASP A 214 5.40 18.19 3.84
C ASP A 214 5.91 17.59 2.51
N TYR A 215 5.99 16.25 2.45
CA TYR A 215 6.43 15.58 1.24
C TYR A 215 5.42 15.83 0.12
N GLU A 216 5.88 16.44 -0.96
CA GLU A 216 5.07 16.68 -2.15
C GLU A 216 4.90 15.40 -2.96
N CYS A 217 3.64 15.02 -3.21
CA CYS A 217 3.24 13.99 -4.15
C CYS A 217 2.06 14.50 -4.99
N PHE A 218 1.55 13.70 -5.91
CA PHE A 218 0.50 14.16 -6.81
C PHE A 218 -0.35 12.99 -7.32
N ASN A 219 -1.63 13.26 -7.54
CA ASN A 219 -2.50 12.39 -8.32
C ASN A 219 -2.21 12.61 -9.82
N VAL A 220 -2.29 11.56 -10.61
CA VAL A 220 -2.19 11.66 -12.08
C VAL A 220 -3.57 11.46 -12.68
N ILE A 221 -4.05 12.45 -13.39
CA ILE A 221 -5.40 12.49 -13.96
C ILE A 221 -5.27 12.61 -15.48
N ALA A 222 -5.83 11.63 -16.20
CA ALA A 222 -5.91 11.64 -17.65
C ALA A 222 -7.37 11.76 -18.07
N LYS A 223 -7.62 12.53 -19.12
CA LYS A 223 -8.92 12.68 -19.79
C LYS A 223 -8.88 12.13 -21.19
N VAL A 224 -9.92 11.41 -21.58
CA VAL A 224 -10.24 11.10 -22.96
C VAL A 224 -11.61 11.72 -23.26
N GLU A 225 -11.65 12.61 -24.27
CA GLU A 225 -12.85 13.35 -24.64
C GLU A 225 -13.88 12.46 -25.32
N GLY A 226 -15.11 12.53 -24.81
CA GLY A 226 -16.27 11.92 -25.42
C GLY A 226 -16.95 12.81 -26.47
N ASN A 227 -18.12 12.36 -26.93
CA ASN A 227 -19.02 13.17 -27.79
C ASN A 227 -19.84 14.16 -26.95
N ARG A 228 -19.99 13.90 -25.64
CA ARG A 228 -20.75 14.67 -24.67
C ARG A 228 -19.89 15.03 -23.45
N HIS A 229 -20.02 16.28 -23.00
CA HIS A 229 -19.22 16.86 -21.92
C HIS A 229 -20.07 17.29 -20.71
N ASP A 230 -21.36 16.97 -20.71
CA ASP A 230 -22.30 17.30 -19.64
C ASP A 230 -22.13 16.40 -18.41
N SER A 231 -21.49 15.27 -18.59
CA SER A 231 -21.18 14.30 -17.54
C SER A 231 -20.01 13.41 -17.95
N CYS A 232 -19.48 12.62 -17.01
CA CYS A 232 -18.34 11.75 -17.27
C CYS A 232 -18.43 10.43 -16.51
N TYR A 233 -17.60 9.48 -16.93
CA TYR A 233 -17.27 8.27 -16.22
C TYR A 233 -15.83 8.36 -15.69
N VAL A 234 -15.60 7.82 -14.50
CA VAL A 234 -14.29 7.90 -13.85
C VAL A 234 -13.79 6.49 -13.52
N PHE A 235 -12.57 6.18 -13.91
CA PHE A 235 -11.85 4.98 -13.48
C PHE A 235 -10.68 5.38 -12.59
N THR A 236 -10.58 4.75 -11.42
CA THR A 236 -9.54 5.06 -10.45
C THR A 236 -8.71 3.83 -10.11
N ALA A 237 -7.47 4.04 -9.72
CA ALA A 237 -6.59 3.09 -9.09
C ALA A 237 -5.53 3.85 -8.30
N HIS A 238 -4.99 3.30 -7.23
CA HIS A 238 -3.81 3.91 -6.63
C HIS A 238 -2.52 3.37 -7.24
N TYR A 239 -1.46 4.19 -7.23
CA TYR A 239 -0.19 3.81 -7.81
C TYR A 239 0.97 3.77 -6.81
N ASP A 240 0.83 4.39 -5.64
CA ASP A 240 1.79 4.23 -4.55
C ASP A 240 1.71 2.83 -3.95
N HIS A 241 2.71 2.47 -3.15
CA HIS A 241 2.73 1.20 -2.44
C HIS A 241 3.71 1.28 -1.26
N LEU A 242 3.90 0.19 -0.53
CA LEU A 242 4.62 0.10 0.73
C LEU A 242 6.09 0.57 0.68
N GLY A 243 6.67 0.68 -0.50
CA GLY A 243 8.03 1.19 -0.66
C GLY A 243 9.11 0.21 -0.25
N LYS A 244 10.03 0.65 0.61
CA LYS A 244 11.21 -0.13 1.00
C LYS A 244 11.39 -0.21 2.51
N LEU A 245 12.02 -1.30 2.94
CA LEU A 245 12.41 -1.57 4.30
C LEU A 245 13.93 -1.83 4.36
N GLY A 246 14.69 -0.79 4.71
CA GLY A 246 16.14 -0.80 4.59
C GLY A 246 16.64 -0.64 3.15
N LYS A 247 17.95 -0.89 2.94
CA LYS A 247 18.60 -0.60 1.66
C LYS A 247 18.26 -1.61 0.55
N LYS A 248 17.93 -2.85 0.90
CA LYS A 248 17.86 -3.97 -0.06
C LYS A 248 16.46 -4.52 -0.27
N THR A 249 15.57 -4.41 0.72
CA THR A 249 14.21 -4.93 0.65
C THR A 249 13.27 -3.87 0.13
N PHE A 250 12.46 -4.20 -0.85
CA PHE A 250 11.36 -3.38 -1.33
C PHE A 250 10.14 -4.27 -1.64
N TYR A 251 8.97 -3.69 -1.62
CA TYR A 251 7.70 -4.35 -1.90
C TYR A 251 7.29 -4.06 -3.34
N PRO A 252 7.34 -5.04 -4.27
CA PRO A 252 7.10 -4.78 -5.69
C PRO A 252 5.70 -4.26 -6.01
N GLY A 253 4.68 -4.72 -5.26
CA GLY A 253 3.29 -4.30 -5.45
C GLY A 253 2.74 -4.58 -6.86
N ALA A 254 2.98 -5.77 -7.41
CA ALA A 254 2.48 -6.12 -8.74
C ALA A 254 0.95 -6.25 -8.74
N HIS A 255 0.41 -6.93 -7.73
CA HIS A 255 -1.01 -7.10 -7.49
C HIS A 255 -1.59 -5.82 -6.86
N ASP A 256 -0.99 -5.33 -5.79
CA ASP A 256 -1.33 -4.13 -5.06
C ASP A 256 -0.33 -2.98 -5.37
N ASN A 257 -0.67 -1.93 -6.13
CA ASN A 257 -1.77 -1.92 -7.06
C ASN A 257 -1.29 -1.51 -8.46
N ALA A 258 -0.14 -2.10 -8.90
CA ALA A 258 0.29 -1.94 -10.30
C ALA A 258 -0.76 -2.53 -11.25
N SER A 259 -1.54 -3.53 -10.80
CA SER A 259 -2.58 -4.18 -11.58
C SER A 259 -3.71 -3.22 -11.93
N GLY A 260 -4.30 -2.53 -10.94
CA GLY A 260 -5.34 -1.54 -11.16
C GLY A 260 -4.83 -0.36 -11.99
N THR A 261 -3.63 0.15 -11.66
CA THR A 261 -3.00 1.23 -12.43
C THR A 261 -2.79 0.83 -13.90
N ALA A 262 -2.35 -0.40 -14.18
CA ALA A 262 -2.19 -0.89 -15.54
C ALA A 262 -3.53 -0.98 -16.28
N ALA A 263 -4.60 -1.37 -15.59
CA ALA A 263 -5.92 -1.47 -16.18
C ALA A 263 -6.45 -0.10 -16.60
N ILE A 264 -6.37 0.92 -15.74
CA ILE A 264 -6.86 2.26 -16.12
C ILE A 264 -6.06 2.87 -17.28
N ILE A 265 -4.75 2.62 -17.38
CA ILE A 265 -3.94 3.04 -18.53
C ILE A 265 -4.37 2.29 -19.81
N THR A 266 -4.66 0.98 -19.69
CA THR A 266 -5.11 0.17 -20.83
C THR A 266 -6.50 0.59 -21.30
N PHE A 267 -7.40 0.96 -20.37
CA PHE A 267 -8.71 1.53 -20.72
C PHE A 267 -8.58 2.89 -21.41
N ALA A 268 -7.70 3.77 -20.92
CA ALA A 268 -7.40 5.04 -21.60
C ALA A 268 -6.94 4.79 -23.05
N ALA A 269 -6.03 3.81 -23.26
CA ALA A 269 -5.57 3.43 -24.59
C ALA A 269 -6.69 2.91 -25.52
N HIS A 270 -7.69 2.23 -24.94
CA HIS A 270 -8.86 1.76 -25.69
C HIS A 270 -9.77 2.92 -26.10
N TYR A 271 -10.12 3.80 -25.14
CA TYR A 271 -11.04 4.90 -25.39
C TYR A 271 -10.42 6.02 -26.24
N ALA A 272 -9.12 6.23 -26.18
CA ALA A 272 -8.41 7.14 -27.08
C ALA A 272 -8.51 6.70 -28.58
N LYS A 273 -8.68 5.41 -28.82
CA LYS A 273 -8.89 4.86 -30.19
C LYS A 273 -10.38 4.71 -30.56
N ASN A 274 -11.25 4.56 -29.56
CA ASN A 274 -12.66 4.31 -29.70
C ASN A 274 -13.43 5.37 -28.92
N LYS A 275 -13.65 6.53 -29.57
CA LYS A 275 -14.22 7.71 -28.92
C LYS A 275 -15.50 7.37 -28.15
N PRO A 276 -15.53 7.61 -26.81
CA PRO A 276 -16.68 7.27 -25.98
C PRO A 276 -17.84 8.27 -26.16
N GLU A 277 -19.02 7.93 -25.65
CA GLU A 277 -20.17 8.83 -25.66
C GLU A 277 -19.98 10.00 -24.67
N PHE A 278 -19.44 9.74 -23.48
CA PHE A 278 -19.17 10.74 -22.45
C PHE A 278 -17.67 10.88 -22.21
N ASP A 279 -17.25 12.02 -21.65
CA ASP A 279 -15.87 12.18 -21.20
C ASP A 279 -15.48 11.08 -20.22
N MET A 280 -14.27 10.54 -20.39
CA MET A 280 -13.70 9.50 -19.54
C MET A 280 -12.51 10.06 -18.78
N TYR A 281 -12.50 9.89 -17.46
CA TYR A 281 -11.38 10.26 -16.61
C TYR A 281 -10.73 9.02 -16.02
N PHE A 282 -9.42 9.00 -16.02
CA PHE A 282 -8.58 7.94 -15.48
C PHE A 282 -7.67 8.55 -14.42
N ILE A 283 -7.90 8.21 -13.16
CA ILE A 283 -7.21 8.83 -12.04
C ILE A 283 -6.33 7.80 -11.34
N ALA A 284 -5.02 7.98 -11.43
CA ALA A 284 -4.06 7.23 -10.63
C ALA A 284 -3.76 8.03 -9.34
N PHE A 285 -4.30 7.57 -8.21
CA PHE A 285 -4.11 8.21 -6.92
C PHE A 285 -2.74 7.88 -6.32
N SER A 286 -2.10 8.85 -5.69
CA SER A 286 -1.03 8.65 -4.73
C SER A 286 -1.59 8.72 -3.31
N GLY A 287 -0.85 8.18 -2.35
CA GLY A 287 -1.24 8.34 -0.95
C GLY A 287 -2.38 7.43 -0.49
N GLU A 288 -2.70 6.36 -1.21
CA GLU A 288 -3.65 5.36 -0.77
C GLU A 288 -3.10 4.61 0.44
N ASP A 289 -1.91 4.00 0.29
CA ASP A 289 -1.18 3.32 1.37
C ASP A 289 -0.77 4.27 2.51
N ALA A 290 -0.86 5.59 2.28
CA ALA A 290 -0.73 6.64 3.27
C ALA A 290 -2.08 7.10 3.84
N ASN A 291 -3.06 6.22 3.93
CA ASN A 291 -4.39 6.46 4.48
C ASN A 291 -5.29 7.32 3.58
N LEU A 292 -5.39 6.97 2.30
CA LEU A 292 -6.29 7.54 1.29
C LEU A 292 -6.04 9.04 0.97
N ARG A 293 -4.86 9.57 1.30
CA ARG A 293 -4.58 11.03 1.22
C ARG A 293 -4.81 11.65 -0.15
N GLY A 294 -4.52 10.91 -1.23
CA GLY A 294 -4.70 11.42 -2.59
C GLY A 294 -6.15 11.52 -3.01
N SER A 295 -6.96 10.53 -2.68
CA SER A 295 -8.40 10.55 -2.96
C SER A 295 -9.14 11.55 -2.08
N ASP A 296 -8.79 11.68 -0.80
CA ASP A 296 -9.33 12.72 0.09
C ASP A 296 -9.04 14.11 -0.47
N TRP A 297 -7.78 14.37 -0.88
CA TRP A 297 -7.41 15.64 -1.50
C TRP A 297 -8.20 15.92 -2.78
N TYR A 298 -8.43 14.90 -3.61
CA TYR A 298 -9.21 15.05 -4.83
C TYR A 298 -10.66 15.41 -4.55
N VAL A 299 -11.29 14.81 -3.54
CA VAL A 299 -12.68 15.12 -3.16
C VAL A 299 -12.82 16.56 -2.65
N GLU A 300 -11.83 17.05 -1.91
CA GLU A 300 -11.78 18.44 -1.44
C GLU A 300 -11.45 19.45 -2.56
N HIS A 301 -10.71 19.02 -3.59
CA HIS A 301 -10.23 19.86 -4.69
C HIS A 301 -10.50 19.18 -6.06
N PRO A 302 -11.75 18.88 -6.39
CA PRO A 302 -12.05 18.08 -7.58
C PRO A 302 -11.73 18.87 -8.87
N ILE A 303 -11.02 18.22 -9.81
CA ILE A 303 -10.78 18.79 -11.15
C ILE A 303 -12.05 18.73 -11.98
N VAL A 304 -12.88 17.70 -11.77
CA VAL A 304 -14.20 17.57 -12.37
C VAL A 304 -15.24 17.71 -11.26
N PRO A 305 -16.28 18.56 -11.44
CA PRO A 305 -17.36 18.63 -10.47
C PRO A 305 -17.92 17.25 -10.14
N LEU A 306 -17.96 16.89 -8.87
CA LEU A 306 -18.42 15.55 -8.45
C LEU A 306 -19.82 15.25 -8.94
N SER A 307 -20.69 16.27 -9.09
CA SER A 307 -22.04 16.14 -9.65
C SER A 307 -22.10 15.77 -11.12
N GLN A 308 -21.00 15.90 -11.87
CA GLN A 308 -20.91 15.48 -13.27
C GLN A 308 -20.49 14.00 -13.41
N ILE A 309 -20.02 13.37 -12.34
CA ILE A 309 -19.61 11.98 -12.35
C ILE A 309 -20.86 11.08 -12.31
N LYS A 310 -21.14 10.41 -13.42
CA LYS A 310 -22.26 9.44 -13.51
C LYS A 310 -21.94 8.14 -12.80
N PHE A 311 -20.71 7.68 -12.92
CA PHE A 311 -20.25 6.45 -12.32
C PHE A 311 -18.73 6.48 -12.10
N LEU A 312 -18.28 5.88 -10.99
CA LEU A 312 -16.88 5.72 -10.64
C LEU A 312 -16.56 4.24 -10.43
N PHE A 313 -15.50 3.76 -11.07
CA PHE A 313 -14.94 2.42 -10.89
C PHE A 313 -13.58 2.52 -10.24
N ASN A 314 -13.45 2.00 -9.03
CA ASN A 314 -12.13 1.83 -8.40
C ASN A 314 -11.60 0.43 -8.68
N LEU A 315 -10.38 0.35 -9.19
CA LEU A 315 -9.70 -0.90 -9.53
C LEU A 315 -8.54 -1.13 -8.60
N ASP A 316 -8.70 -2.09 -7.71
CA ASP A 316 -7.69 -2.45 -6.75
C ASP A 316 -7.50 -3.95 -6.66
N MET A 317 -6.21 -4.39 -6.65
CA MET A 317 -5.80 -5.79 -6.50
C MET A 317 -6.49 -6.74 -7.49
N ILE A 318 -6.58 -6.38 -8.78
CA ILE A 318 -7.35 -7.11 -9.80
C ILE A 318 -6.57 -8.22 -10.53
N ALA A 319 -5.33 -8.52 -10.14
CA ALA A 319 -4.47 -9.55 -10.76
C ALA A 319 -4.36 -10.82 -9.93
N ASP A 320 -5.41 -11.22 -9.24
CA ASP A 320 -5.48 -12.49 -8.52
C ASP A 320 -6.22 -13.55 -9.36
N ASN A 321 -5.78 -14.81 -9.23
CA ASN A 321 -6.49 -15.97 -9.78
C ASN A 321 -7.61 -16.47 -8.86
N ASN A 322 -7.98 -15.73 -7.82
CA ASN A 322 -9.03 -16.13 -6.90
C ASN A 322 -10.41 -15.85 -7.54
N PRO A 323 -11.18 -16.90 -7.91
CA PRO A 323 -12.51 -16.70 -8.51
C PRO A 323 -13.54 -16.11 -7.55
N LYS A 324 -13.16 -15.86 -6.29
CA LYS A 324 -13.99 -15.23 -5.25
C LYS A 324 -13.61 -13.76 -5.01
N GLN A 325 -12.80 -13.15 -5.87
CA GLN A 325 -12.52 -11.72 -5.76
C GLN A 325 -13.78 -10.96 -6.16
N TYR A 326 -14.48 -10.45 -5.15
CA TYR A 326 -15.67 -9.63 -5.32
C TYR A 326 -15.25 -8.20 -5.67
N CYS A 327 -15.94 -7.60 -6.64
CA CYS A 327 -15.96 -6.14 -6.73
C CYS A 327 -16.67 -5.61 -5.48
N GLU A 328 -15.99 -4.98 -4.55
CA GLU A 328 -16.63 -4.24 -3.48
C GLU A 328 -17.22 -2.95 -4.05
N PHE A 329 -18.52 -2.92 -4.18
CA PHE A 329 -19.25 -1.69 -4.52
C PHE A 329 -19.69 -1.04 -3.20
N ASN A 330 -19.28 0.20 -2.96
CA ASN A 330 -19.83 0.98 -1.86
C ASN A 330 -21.31 1.33 -2.11
N ASP A 331 -22.09 1.53 -1.04
CA ASP A 331 -23.55 1.75 -1.06
C ASP A 331 -24.03 2.84 -2.03
N VAL A 332 -23.18 3.78 -2.42
CA VAL A 332 -23.49 4.81 -3.43
C VAL A 332 -23.60 4.23 -4.86
N ALA A 333 -23.12 3.02 -5.08
CA ALA A 333 -23.07 2.35 -6.38
C ALA A 333 -24.19 1.30 -6.59
N MET A 334 -25.17 1.20 -5.70
CA MET A 334 -26.26 0.20 -5.78
C MET A 334 -27.06 0.28 -7.08
N GLU A 335 -27.23 1.47 -7.68
CA GLU A 335 -27.85 1.62 -8.99
C GLU A 335 -26.96 1.06 -10.12
N GLY A 336 -25.64 1.20 -10.00
CA GLY A 336 -24.67 0.63 -10.94
C GLY A 336 -24.59 -0.89 -10.86
N TYR A 337 -24.71 -1.48 -9.65
CA TYR A 337 -24.76 -2.92 -9.45
C TYR A 337 -25.94 -3.56 -10.16
N ALA A 338 -27.16 -2.99 -10.02
CA ALA A 338 -28.35 -3.45 -10.70
C ALA A 338 -28.25 -3.38 -12.24
N LEU A 339 -27.42 -2.49 -12.78
CA LEU A 339 -27.12 -2.40 -14.21
C LEU A 339 -26.13 -3.51 -14.64
N PHE A 340 -25.14 -3.82 -13.79
CA PHE A 340 -24.11 -4.83 -14.08
C PHE A 340 -24.67 -6.25 -14.06
N GLU A 341 -25.66 -6.55 -13.21
CA GLU A 341 -26.36 -7.84 -13.20
C GLU A 341 -27.24 -8.07 -14.45
N LYS A 342 -27.50 -7.03 -15.24
CA LYS A 342 -28.35 -7.11 -16.45
C LYS A 342 -27.52 -7.23 -17.75
N ILE A 343 -26.19 -7.15 -17.69
CA ILE A 343 -25.25 -7.32 -18.81
C ILE A 343 -24.60 -8.69 -18.72
#